data_a4c25fc5d122fd31e3dac1d2baf918d8
#
_entry.id   a4c25fc5d122fd31e3dac1d2baf918d8
#
_cell.length_a   1.000
_cell.length_b   1.000
_cell.length_c   1.000
_cell.angle_alpha   90.00
_cell.angle_beta   90.00
_cell.angle_gamma   90.00
#
_symmetry.space_group_name_H-M   'P 1'
#
loop_
_entity.id
_entity.type
_entity.pdbx_description
1 polymer ?
#
loop_
_entity_poly.entity_id
_entity_poly.type
_entity_poly.pdbx_seq_one_letter_code
_entity_poly.pdbx_strand_id
1 'polypeptide(L)'
;MKRLKLLSFVVLALLATSSASNANTDLLTADDLVGVSFWVISMGLLAATAFFFFERRSVSSNWRITLTVSGIITGIAFINYLYLRNVYVSQGEATTLYRYIDWIITMPLQMIQFYLILAAVRKVPKSLFWKLLIGTVVMVLAAYLGASENIPTIIGLTISIGAWVYILYEIFSGEAGIAAAKSGNKPMVSAYVSMRTIVIAGWAIYPLGYVFAYITNSADDNLLNIVYNMADFINKIAFGLIIWTAAMQNTTTRNR
;
A
#
# COMPACT_ATOMS: atom_id res chain seq x y z
N MET A 1 14.60 -0.78 28.20
CA MET A 1 15.70 -0.83 27.23
C MET A 1 15.27 -1.11 25.79
N LYS A 2 14.39 -2.08 25.47
CA LYS A 2 13.96 -2.35 24.07
C LYS A 2 13.16 -1.21 23.39
N ARG A 3 12.44 -0.38 24.15
CA ARG A 3 11.67 0.78 23.61
C ARG A 3 12.59 1.92 23.16
N LEU A 4 13.70 2.14 23.86
CA LEU A 4 14.67 3.20 23.53
C LEU A 4 15.41 2.87 22.23
N LYS A 5 15.75 1.59 21.98
CA LYS A 5 16.46 1.15 20.76
C LYS A 5 15.62 1.30 19.48
N LEU A 6 14.29 1.10 19.55
CA LEU A 6 13.42 1.28 18.38
C LEU A 6 13.24 2.77 18.07
N LEU A 7 13.08 3.61 19.10
CA LEU A 7 13.02 5.07 18.94
C LEU A 7 14.33 5.62 18.35
N SER A 8 15.47 5.12 18.84
CA SER A 8 16.79 5.49 18.33
C SER A 8 16.98 5.09 16.86
N PHE A 9 16.46 3.93 16.43
CA PHE A 9 16.57 3.50 15.03
C PHE A 9 15.71 4.38 14.09
N VAL A 10 14.50 4.74 14.51
CA VAL A 10 13.63 5.64 13.73
C VAL A 10 14.22 7.04 13.67
N VAL A 11 14.78 7.55 14.77
CA VAL A 11 15.45 8.86 14.82
C VAL A 11 16.75 8.86 14.00
N LEU A 12 17.55 7.78 14.04
CA LEU A 12 18.74 7.65 13.20
C LEU A 12 18.42 7.57 11.70
N ALA A 13 17.34 6.85 11.33
CA ALA A 13 16.88 6.81 9.94
C ALA A 13 16.41 8.19 9.46
N LEU A 14 15.72 8.95 10.32
CA LEU A 14 15.31 10.34 10.03
C LEU A 14 16.51 11.30 9.92
N LEU A 15 17.55 11.11 10.75
CA LEU A 15 18.77 11.94 10.72
C LEU A 15 19.67 11.57 9.53
N ALA A 16 19.71 10.32 9.10
CA ALA A 16 20.48 9.89 7.94
C ALA A 16 19.92 10.45 6.61
N THR A 17 18.62 10.72 6.54
CA THR A 17 17.99 11.35 5.35
C THR A 17 18.21 12.85 5.28
N SER A 18 18.55 13.51 6.40
CA SER A 18 18.77 14.96 6.44
C SER A 18 20.18 15.41 6.02
N SER A 19 21.13 14.49 5.86
CA SER A 19 22.55 14.83 5.60
C SER A 19 22.92 14.91 4.12
N ALA A 20 21.98 14.72 3.19
CA ALA A 20 22.27 14.60 1.75
C ALA A 20 21.71 15.73 0.87
N SER A 21 21.26 16.86 1.41
CA SER A 21 20.70 17.95 0.61
C SER A 21 21.67 19.12 0.46
N ASN A 22 22.03 19.42 -0.78
CA ASN A 22 22.64 20.69 -1.15
C ASN A 22 21.59 21.82 -0.98
N ALA A 23 21.92 22.81 -0.20
CA ALA A 23 21.03 23.70 0.54
C ALA A 23 20.22 24.76 -0.24
N ASN A 24 19.91 24.62 -1.54
CA ASN A 24 19.34 25.74 -2.30
C ASN A 24 18.03 25.48 -3.09
N THR A 25 17.42 24.31 -3.01
CA THR A 25 16.20 24.03 -3.80
C THR A 25 15.03 23.42 -3.02
N ASP A 26 15.14 23.27 -1.72
CA ASP A 26 14.29 22.36 -0.94
C ASP A 26 13.15 23.00 -0.15
N LEU A 27 12.92 24.29 -0.28
CA LEU A 27 11.82 24.97 0.41
C LEU A 27 10.52 24.79 -0.40
N LEU A 28 9.51 24.19 0.25
CA LEU A 28 8.15 24.17 -0.26
C LEU A 28 7.64 25.61 -0.35
N THR A 29 7.10 25.94 -1.52
CA THR A 29 6.31 27.16 -1.68
C THR A 29 4.82 26.84 -1.46
N ALA A 30 4.04 27.78 -0.93
CA ALA A 30 2.64 27.54 -0.59
C ALA A 30 1.75 27.27 -1.82
N ASP A 31 2.20 27.64 -2.99
CA ASP A 31 1.57 27.45 -4.29
C ASP A 31 1.96 26.13 -4.99
N ASP A 32 3.01 25.42 -4.50
CA ASP A 32 3.39 24.10 -4.99
C ASP A 32 2.49 23.01 -4.36
N LEU A 33 1.28 22.86 -4.88
CA LEU A 33 0.31 21.86 -4.39
C LEU A 33 0.82 20.43 -4.53
N VAL A 34 1.63 20.13 -5.54
CA VAL A 34 2.18 18.78 -5.76
C VAL A 34 3.23 18.49 -4.71
N GLY A 35 4.19 19.36 -4.51
CA GLY A 35 5.23 19.23 -3.48
C GLY A 35 4.63 19.16 -2.07
N VAL A 36 3.62 20.01 -1.79
CA VAL A 36 2.86 19.97 -0.53
C VAL A 36 2.17 18.61 -0.37
N SER A 37 1.55 18.07 -1.42
CA SER A 37 0.89 16.75 -1.36
C SER A 37 1.87 15.61 -1.02
N PHE A 38 3.07 15.59 -1.61
CA PHE A 38 4.11 14.62 -1.26
C PHE A 38 4.47 14.69 0.22
N TRP A 39 4.59 15.90 0.76
CA TRP A 39 4.99 16.11 2.15
C TRP A 39 3.91 15.69 3.14
N VAL A 40 2.67 16.13 2.92
CA VAL A 40 1.52 15.75 3.76
C VAL A 40 1.33 14.25 3.80
N ILE A 41 1.44 13.57 2.65
CA ILE A 41 1.29 12.14 2.56
C ILE A 41 2.44 11.40 3.24
N SER A 42 3.68 11.87 3.08
CA SER A 42 4.81 11.31 3.81
C SER A 42 4.59 11.37 5.32
N MET A 43 4.15 12.50 5.85
CA MET A 43 3.88 12.64 7.29
C MET A 43 2.73 11.74 7.74
N GLY A 44 1.66 11.62 6.95
CA GLY A 44 0.56 10.72 7.25
C GLY A 44 0.98 9.24 7.26
N LEU A 45 1.80 8.82 6.29
CA LEU A 45 2.36 7.46 6.23
C LEU A 45 3.29 7.16 7.41
N LEU A 46 4.13 8.12 7.82
CA LEU A 46 4.96 7.99 9.02
C LEU A 46 4.12 7.83 10.29
N ALA A 47 3.09 8.68 10.44
CA ALA A 47 2.18 8.60 11.58
C ALA A 47 1.44 7.25 11.62
N ALA A 48 0.94 6.77 10.48
CA ALA A 48 0.30 5.46 10.36
C ALA A 48 1.26 4.31 10.67
N THR A 49 2.51 4.41 10.24
CA THR A 49 3.56 3.43 10.56
C THR A 49 3.76 3.32 12.06
N ALA A 50 3.96 4.47 12.74
CA ALA A 50 4.11 4.52 14.18
C ALA A 50 2.87 3.94 14.89
N PHE A 51 1.67 4.36 14.45
CA PHE A 51 0.41 3.86 14.99
C PHE A 51 0.30 2.33 14.91
N PHE A 52 0.50 1.72 13.75
CA PHE A 52 0.37 0.27 13.60
C PHE A 52 1.42 -0.50 14.43
N PHE A 53 2.64 -0.01 14.52
CA PHE A 53 3.65 -0.66 15.34
C PHE A 53 3.39 -0.52 16.85
N PHE A 54 2.78 0.56 17.32
CA PHE A 54 2.39 0.69 18.72
C PHE A 54 1.15 -0.16 19.02
N GLU A 55 0.11 -0.06 18.19
CA GLU A 55 -1.17 -0.74 18.38
C GLU A 55 -1.09 -2.27 18.23
N ARG A 56 -0.05 -2.81 17.56
CA ARG A 56 0.14 -4.27 17.50
C ARG A 56 0.22 -4.94 18.90
N ARG A 57 0.48 -4.19 19.95
CA ARG A 57 0.52 -4.72 21.33
C ARG A 57 -0.85 -4.73 21.97
N SER A 58 -1.76 -3.91 21.52
CA SER A 58 -3.12 -3.78 22.04
C SER A 58 -4.06 -4.88 21.52
N VAL A 59 -3.62 -5.64 20.49
CA VAL A 59 -4.41 -6.71 19.88
C VAL A 59 -3.92 -8.10 20.30
N SER A 60 -4.82 -9.11 20.20
CA SER A 60 -4.51 -10.50 20.48
C SER A 60 -3.40 -11.03 19.56
N SER A 61 -2.68 -12.07 20.03
CA SER A 61 -1.47 -12.59 19.36
C SER A 61 -1.68 -12.94 17.89
N ASN A 62 -2.86 -13.48 17.54
CA ASN A 62 -3.19 -13.89 16.17
C ASN A 62 -3.28 -12.71 15.18
N TRP A 63 -3.56 -11.49 15.67
CA TRP A 63 -3.70 -10.30 14.86
C TRP A 63 -2.42 -9.45 14.77
N ARG A 64 -1.41 -9.75 15.60
CA ARG A 64 -0.18 -8.92 15.66
C ARG A 64 0.57 -8.85 14.35
N ILE A 65 0.59 -9.96 13.60
CA ILE A 65 1.28 -10.01 12.30
C ILE A 65 0.60 -9.11 11.27
N THR A 66 -0.74 -9.01 11.28
CA THR A 66 -1.47 -8.14 10.34
C THR A 66 -1.12 -6.68 10.56
N LEU A 67 -1.08 -6.20 11.81
CA LEU A 67 -0.67 -4.82 12.12
C LEU A 67 0.81 -4.58 11.84
N THR A 68 1.67 -5.59 12.06
CA THR A 68 3.08 -5.48 11.66
C THR A 68 3.21 -5.26 10.16
N VAL A 69 2.46 -6.01 9.35
CA VAL A 69 2.47 -5.87 7.88
C VAL A 69 1.89 -4.50 7.47
N SER A 70 0.82 -4.01 8.13
CA SER A 70 0.31 -2.65 7.89
C SER A 70 1.38 -1.58 8.15
N GLY A 71 2.13 -1.72 9.27
CA GLY A 71 3.24 -0.81 9.58
C GLY A 71 4.40 -0.90 8.58
N ILE A 72 4.70 -2.09 8.05
CA ILE A 72 5.73 -2.27 7.01
C ILE A 72 5.27 -1.60 5.70
N ILE A 73 4.02 -1.80 5.27
CA ILE A 73 3.46 -1.19 4.06
C ILE A 73 3.56 0.33 4.13
N THR A 74 3.07 0.94 5.22
CA THR A 74 3.09 2.39 5.36
C THR A 74 4.51 2.94 5.55
N GLY A 75 5.41 2.18 6.19
CA GLY A 75 6.81 2.57 6.38
C GLY A 75 7.63 2.54 5.09
N ILE A 76 7.43 1.53 4.23
CA ILE A 76 8.06 1.48 2.91
C ILE A 76 7.55 2.63 2.05
N ALA A 77 6.23 2.83 2.03
CA ALA A 77 5.64 3.93 1.30
C ALA A 77 6.15 5.29 1.78
N PHE A 78 6.28 5.52 3.09
CA PHE A 78 6.86 6.73 3.66
C PHE A 78 8.25 7.02 3.09
N ILE A 79 9.15 6.04 3.12
CA ILE A 79 10.52 6.20 2.60
C ILE A 79 10.51 6.49 1.09
N ASN A 80 9.67 5.78 0.34
CA ASN A 80 9.56 5.99 -1.10
C ASN A 80 9.00 7.39 -1.43
N TYR A 81 8.04 7.88 -0.67
CA TYR A 81 7.45 9.20 -0.87
C TYR A 81 8.44 10.34 -0.61
N LEU A 82 9.36 10.19 0.34
CA LEU A 82 10.48 11.13 0.50
C LEU A 82 11.39 11.13 -0.74
N TYR A 83 11.66 9.96 -1.31
CA TYR A 83 12.43 9.85 -2.54
C TYR A 83 11.71 10.47 -3.74
N LEU A 84 10.41 10.15 -3.92
CA LEU A 84 9.58 10.70 -4.99
C LEU A 84 9.52 12.24 -4.95
N ARG A 85 9.37 12.81 -3.74
CA ARG A 85 9.42 14.27 -3.56
C ARG A 85 10.75 14.84 -4.05
N ASN A 86 11.86 14.21 -3.69
CA ASN A 86 13.18 14.67 -4.12
C ASN A 86 13.34 14.61 -5.65
N VAL A 87 12.85 13.55 -6.28
CA VAL A 87 12.84 13.42 -7.75
C VAL A 87 11.99 14.53 -8.37
N TYR A 88 10.77 14.77 -7.85
CA TYR A 88 9.89 15.82 -8.35
C TYR A 88 10.53 17.21 -8.25
N VAL A 89 11.09 17.55 -7.10
CA VAL A 89 11.72 18.86 -6.87
C VAL A 89 12.98 19.07 -7.74
N SER A 90 13.77 18.01 -7.94
CA SER A 90 15.04 18.11 -8.68
C SER A 90 14.88 18.06 -10.21
N GLN A 91 13.87 17.36 -10.70
CA GLN A 91 13.71 17.09 -12.14
C GLN A 91 12.48 17.79 -12.74
N GLY A 92 11.52 18.19 -11.92
CA GLY A 92 10.27 18.81 -12.38
C GLY A 92 9.36 17.86 -13.19
N GLU A 93 9.61 16.56 -13.11
CA GLU A 93 9.00 15.54 -13.98
C GLU A 93 8.05 14.60 -13.23
N ALA A 94 7.29 13.83 -14.03
CA ALA A 94 6.42 12.78 -13.52
C ALA A 94 7.20 11.71 -12.74
N THR A 95 6.77 11.46 -11.51
CA THR A 95 7.40 10.45 -10.64
C THR A 95 6.80 9.05 -10.83
N THR A 96 5.93 8.85 -11.82
CA THR A 96 5.07 7.68 -11.96
C THR A 96 5.88 6.37 -12.05
N LEU A 97 6.97 6.35 -12.80
CA LEU A 97 7.80 5.15 -12.94
C LEU A 97 8.47 4.76 -11.61
N TYR A 98 8.90 5.74 -10.82
CA TYR A 98 9.53 5.49 -9.52
C TYR A 98 8.56 4.98 -8.45
N ARG A 99 7.23 5.12 -8.65
CA ARG A 99 6.22 4.56 -7.75
C ARG A 99 6.22 3.03 -7.76
N TYR A 100 6.66 2.41 -8.84
CA TYR A 100 6.77 0.95 -8.91
C TYR A 100 7.78 0.36 -7.92
N ILE A 101 8.76 1.15 -7.43
CA ILE A 101 9.68 0.74 -6.36
C ILE A 101 8.91 0.40 -5.09
N ASP A 102 7.92 1.21 -4.75
CA ASP A 102 7.03 0.97 -3.61
C ASP A 102 6.01 -0.12 -3.93
N TRP A 103 5.31 -0.02 -5.05
CA TRP A 103 4.20 -0.89 -5.39
C TRP A 103 4.59 -2.36 -5.53
N ILE A 104 5.80 -2.68 -6.00
CA ILE A 104 6.28 -4.06 -6.13
C ILE A 104 6.39 -4.77 -4.77
N ILE A 105 6.47 -4.03 -3.69
CA ILE A 105 6.53 -4.56 -2.32
C ILE A 105 5.20 -4.38 -1.61
N THR A 106 4.63 -3.17 -1.64
CA THR A 106 3.47 -2.83 -0.80
C THR A 106 2.17 -3.46 -1.30
N MET A 107 1.95 -3.55 -2.62
CA MET A 107 0.73 -4.18 -3.15
C MET A 107 0.66 -5.69 -2.89
N PRO A 108 1.72 -6.49 -3.09
CA PRO A 108 1.74 -7.89 -2.65
C PRO A 108 1.50 -8.04 -1.14
N LEU A 109 2.08 -7.18 -0.31
CA LEU A 109 1.84 -7.21 1.13
C LEU A 109 0.38 -6.91 1.49
N GLN A 110 -0.29 -5.99 0.78
CA GLN A 110 -1.73 -5.75 0.96
C GLN A 110 -2.56 -6.98 0.58
N MET A 111 -2.20 -7.70 -0.47
CA MET A 111 -2.89 -8.95 -0.82
C MET A 111 -2.64 -10.06 0.19
N ILE A 112 -1.42 -10.19 0.70
CA ILE A 112 -1.11 -11.10 1.80
C ILE A 112 -1.97 -10.81 3.04
N GLN A 113 -2.36 -9.55 3.29
CA GLN A 113 -3.22 -9.21 4.41
C GLN A 113 -4.60 -9.87 4.33
N PHE A 114 -5.16 -10.14 3.14
CA PHE A 114 -6.38 -10.97 3.03
C PHE A 114 -6.17 -12.38 3.58
N TYR A 115 -5.04 -13.00 3.27
CA TYR A 115 -4.67 -14.29 3.86
C TYR A 115 -4.52 -14.20 5.38
N LEU A 116 -3.82 -13.17 5.87
CA LEU A 116 -3.50 -13.01 7.28
C LEU A 116 -4.73 -12.76 8.16
N ILE A 117 -5.70 -11.96 7.71
CA ILE A 117 -6.93 -11.73 8.48
C ILE A 117 -7.80 -12.99 8.55
N LEU A 118 -7.82 -13.80 7.48
CA LEU A 118 -8.47 -15.11 7.48
C LEU A 118 -7.75 -16.07 8.42
N ALA A 119 -6.42 -16.13 8.34
CA ALA A 119 -5.59 -16.98 9.19
C ALA A 119 -5.66 -16.61 10.68
N ALA A 120 -5.98 -15.36 11.01
CA ALA A 120 -6.15 -14.90 12.38
C ALA A 120 -7.37 -15.53 13.08
N VAL A 121 -8.41 -15.93 12.31
CA VAL A 121 -9.69 -16.43 12.85
C VAL A 121 -9.98 -17.89 12.49
N ARG A 122 -9.31 -18.45 11.46
CA ARG A 122 -9.49 -19.83 11.04
C ARG A 122 -8.26 -20.40 10.35
N LYS A 123 -8.20 -21.71 10.19
CA LYS A 123 -7.18 -22.36 9.34
C LYS A 123 -7.51 -22.13 7.87
N VAL A 124 -6.53 -21.65 7.10
CA VAL A 124 -6.60 -21.47 5.66
C VAL A 124 -5.40 -22.15 4.98
N PRO A 125 -5.55 -22.67 3.77
CA PRO A 125 -4.47 -23.35 3.08
C PRO A 125 -3.38 -22.35 2.64
N LYS A 126 -2.13 -22.79 2.64
CA LYS A 126 -0.99 -21.98 2.21
C LYS A 126 -1.01 -21.65 0.70
N SER A 127 -1.76 -22.43 -0.09
CA SER A 127 -1.98 -22.14 -1.52
C SER A 127 -2.57 -20.75 -1.73
N LEU A 128 -3.50 -20.33 -0.87
CA LEU A 128 -4.10 -19.00 -0.94
C LEU A 128 -3.06 -17.87 -0.79
N PHE A 129 -2.12 -18.04 0.13
CA PHE A 129 -1.00 -17.08 0.28
C PHE A 129 -0.23 -16.92 -1.04
N TRP A 130 0.15 -18.04 -1.67
CA TRP A 130 0.92 -18.00 -2.90
C TRP A 130 0.12 -17.48 -4.10
N LYS A 131 -1.17 -17.79 -4.19
CA LYS A 131 -2.05 -17.26 -5.23
C LYS A 131 -2.12 -15.73 -5.20
N LEU A 132 -2.34 -15.17 -4.01
CA LEU A 132 -2.43 -13.72 -3.83
C LEU A 132 -1.08 -13.03 -4.04
N LEU A 133 0.01 -13.61 -3.52
CA LEU A 133 1.35 -13.08 -3.70
C LEU A 133 1.76 -13.07 -5.18
N ILE A 134 1.71 -14.23 -5.84
CA ILE A 134 2.18 -14.36 -7.23
C ILE A 134 1.31 -13.54 -8.17
N GLY A 135 -0.02 -13.59 -8.01
CA GLY A 135 -0.93 -12.79 -8.81
C GLY A 135 -0.61 -11.30 -8.75
N THR A 136 -0.33 -10.79 -7.55
CA THR A 136 0.00 -9.36 -7.39
C THR A 136 1.39 -9.02 -7.92
N VAL A 137 2.38 -9.87 -7.71
CA VAL A 137 3.73 -9.67 -8.27
C VAL A 137 3.67 -9.63 -9.80
N VAL A 138 2.95 -10.56 -10.44
CA VAL A 138 2.75 -10.56 -11.89
C VAL A 138 2.07 -9.28 -12.36
N MET A 139 1.01 -8.85 -11.66
CA MET A 139 0.28 -7.61 -11.96
C MET A 139 1.22 -6.39 -11.98
N VAL A 140 2.00 -6.20 -10.92
CA VAL A 140 2.85 -4.99 -10.78
C VAL A 140 4.05 -5.06 -11.71
N LEU A 141 4.69 -6.23 -11.87
CA LEU A 141 5.83 -6.39 -12.78
C LEU A 141 5.43 -6.17 -14.24
N ALA A 142 4.29 -6.72 -14.68
CA ALA A 142 3.82 -6.51 -16.05
C ALA A 142 3.53 -5.02 -16.33
N ALA A 143 2.88 -4.32 -15.39
CA ALA A 143 2.64 -2.90 -15.51
C ALA A 143 3.95 -2.09 -15.56
N TYR A 144 4.94 -2.41 -14.71
CA TYR A 144 6.26 -1.78 -14.72
C TYR A 144 6.99 -2.01 -16.04
N LEU A 145 7.06 -3.25 -16.52
CA LEU A 145 7.76 -3.58 -17.76
C LEU A 145 7.12 -2.88 -18.98
N GLY A 146 5.81 -2.71 -18.99
CA GLY A 146 5.12 -1.94 -20.02
C GLY A 146 5.32 -0.43 -19.89
N ALA A 147 5.30 0.12 -18.66
CA ALA A 147 5.54 1.54 -18.41
C ALA A 147 6.99 1.97 -18.70
N SER A 148 7.93 1.07 -18.51
CA SER A 148 9.37 1.28 -18.79
C SER A 148 9.78 0.87 -20.21
N GLU A 149 8.81 0.55 -21.09
CA GLU A 149 9.01 0.17 -22.50
C GLU A 149 9.90 -1.09 -22.70
N ASN A 150 10.14 -1.88 -21.65
CA ASN A 150 10.86 -3.16 -21.77
C ASN A 150 10.02 -4.22 -22.51
N ILE A 151 8.70 -4.06 -22.52
CA ILE A 151 7.75 -4.79 -23.37
C ILE A 151 6.76 -3.76 -23.95
N PRO A 152 6.04 -4.09 -25.06
CA PRO A 152 5.01 -3.20 -25.56
C PRO A 152 4.02 -2.79 -24.46
N THR A 153 3.79 -1.49 -24.30
CA THR A 153 2.99 -0.89 -23.23
C THR A 153 1.60 -1.52 -23.11
N ILE A 154 0.94 -1.79 -24.24
CA ILE A 154 -0.38 -2.44 -24.24
C ILE A 154 -0.34 -3.89 -23.75
N ILE A 155 0.75 -4.62 -23.99
CA ILE A 155 0.93 -5.98 -23.50
C ILE A 155 1.10 -5.95 -21.97
N GLY A 156 1.93 -5.04 -21.45
CA GLY A 156 2.11 -4.82 -20.02
C GLY A 156 0.78 -4.52 -19.32
N LEU A 157 -0.01 -3.60 -19.88
CA LEU A 157 -1.34 -3.27 -19.36
C LEU A 157 -2.28 -4.47 -19.38
N THR A 158 -2.33 -5.22 -20.50
CA THR A 158 -3.23 -6.36 -20.65
C THR A 158 -2.94 -7.46 -19.63
N ILE A 159 -1.67 -7.82 -19.44
CA ILE A 159 -1.25 -8.82 -18.43
C ILE A 159 -1.57 -8.32 -17.03
N SER A 160 -1.28 -7.06 -16.75
CA SER A 160 -1.55 -6.45 -15.43
C SER A 160 -3.04 -6.46 -15.10
N ILE A 161 -3.91 -6.05 -16.02
CA ILE A 161 -5.37 -6.10 -15.82
C ILE A 161 -5.86 -7.54 -15.68
N GLY A 162 -5.35 -8.48 -16.48
CA GLY A 162 -5.69 -9.90 -16.35
C GLY A 162 -5.34 -10.46 -14.98
N ALA A 163 -4.17 -10.13 -14.46
CA ALA A 163 -3.74 -10.51 -13.12
C ALA A 163 -4.60 -9.84 -12.02
N TRP A 164 -4.98 -8.57 -12.20
CA TRP A 164 -5.90 -7.89 -11.28
C TRP A 164 -7.28 -8.54 -11.26
N VAL A 165 -7.85 -8.86 -12.42
CA VAL A 165 -9.13 -9.58 -12.53
C VAL A 165 -9.04 -10.95 -11.83
N TYR A 166 -7.93 -11.68 -11.99
CA TYR A 166 -7.68 -12.93 -11.27
C TYR A 166 -7.68 -12.72 -9.74
N ILE A 167 -7.03 -11.68 -9.24
CA ILE A 167 -7.02 -11.32 -7.81
C ILE A 167 -8.45 -11.00 -7.35
N LEU A 168 -9.22 -10.22 -8.12
CA LEU A 168 -10.61 -9.93 -7.82
C LEU A 168 -11.44 -11.22 -7.75
N TYR A 169 -11.29 -12.12 -8.72
CA TYR A 169 -11.96 -13.43 -8.67
C TYR A 169 -11.62 -14.17 -7.36
N GLU A 170 -10.34 -14.24 -6.99
CA GLU A 170 -9.90 -14.97 -5.80
C GLU A 170 -10.47 -14.40 -4.50
N ILE A 171 -10.50 -13.06 -4.36
CA ILE A 171 -11.02 -12.40 -3.14
C ILE A 171 -12.55 -12.27 -3.11
N PHE A 172 -13.26 -12.43 -4.24
CA PHE A 172 -14.72 -12.38 -4.28
C PHE A 172 -15.37 -13.74 -4.28
N SER A 173 -14.94 -14.63 -5.16
CA SER A 173 -15.59 -15.92 -5.46
C SER A 173 -14.65 -17.12 -5.29
N GLY A 174 -13.34 -16.90 -5.29
CA GLY A 174 -12.34 -17.92 -5.13
C GLY A 174 -12.19 -18.40 -3.69
N GLU A 175 -11.05 -19.02 -3.41
CA GLU A 175 -10.75 -19.66 -2.12
C GLU A 175 -10.81 -18.66 -0.95
N ALA A 176 -10.31 -17.42 -1.14
CA ALA A 176 -10.36 -16.37 -0.13
C ALA A 176 -11.79 -15.91 0.16
N GLY A 177 -12.59 -15.66 -0.88
CA GLY A 177 -13.98 -15.24 -0.76
C GLY A 177 -14.84 -16.27 -0.04
N ILE A 178 -14.70 -17.56 -0.41
CA ILE A 178 -15.40 -18.68 0.23
C ILE A 178 -14.97 -18.82 1.70
N ALA A 179 -13.67 -18.68 1.98
CA ALA A 179 -13.15 -18.74 3.35
C ALA A 179 -13.72 -17.63 4.22
N ALA A 180 -13.81 -16.40 3.70
CA ALA A 180 -14.39 -15.27 4.40
C ALA A 180 -15.88 -15.49 4.71
N ALA A 181 -16.66 -15.89 3.71
CA ALA A 181 -18.10 -16.15 3.86
C ALA A 181 -18.40 -17.23 4.92
N LYS A 182 -17.55 -18.26 5.00
CA LYS A 182 -17.70 -19.39 5.94
C LYS A 182 -17.04 -19.15 7.31
N SER A 183 -16.48 -17.96 7.59
CA SER A 183 -15.70 -17.77 8.82
C SER A 183 -16.57 -17.63 10.09
N GLY A 184 -17.79 -17.12 9.96
CA GLY A 184 -18.65 -16.76 11.11
C GLY A 184 -18.15 -15.60 11.98
N ASN A 185 -16.97 -15.05 11.71
CA ASN A 185 -16.39 -13.95 12.47
C ASN A 185 -16.81 -12.60 11.88
N LYS A 186 -17.83 -11.97 12.47
CA LYS A 186 -18.41 -10.72 11.97
C LYS A 186 -17.40 -9.57 11.79
N PRO A 187 -16.52 -9.25 12.77
CA PRO A 187 -15.52 -8.20 12.60
C PRO A 187 -14.57 -8.46 11.43
N MET A 188 -14.07 -9.70 11.29
CA MET A 188 -13.19 -10.08 10.18
C MET A 188 -13.93 -9.98 8.83
N VAL A 189 -15.19 -10.46 8.73
CA VAL A 189 -15.97 -10.37 7.48
C VAL A 189 -16.21 -8.92 7.09
N SER A 190 -16.54 -8.05 8.04
CA SER A 190 -16.71 -6.61 7.78
C SER A 190 -15.43 -5.99 7.22
N ALA A 191 -14.27 -6.27 7.85
CA ALA A 191 -12.98 -5.80 7.36
C ALA A 191 -12.68 -6.35 5.95
N TYR A 192 -12.92 -7.64 5.74
CA TYR A 192 -12.70 -8.29 4.45
C TYR A 192 -13.52 -7.63 3.33
N VAL A 193 -14.79 -7.32 3.56
CA VAL A 193 -15.66 -6.63 2.60
C VAL A 193 -15.15 -5.22 2.31
N SER A 194 -14.77 -4.46 3.33
CA SER A 194 -14.22 -3.11 3.17
C SER A 194 -12.89 -3.11 2.38
N MET A 195 -12.01 -4.08 2.68
CA MET A 195 -10.74 -4.25 1.95
C MET A 195 -10.99 -4.56 0.47
N ARG A 196 -11.97 -5.43 0.13
CA ARG A 196 -12.36 -5.69 -1.28
C ARG A 196 -12.80 -4.43 -2.01
N THR A 197 -13.55 -3.55 -1.33
CA THR A 197 -14.00 -2.27 -1.92
C THR A 197 -12.79 -1.40 -2.29
N ILE A 198 -11.77 -1.34 -1.43
CA ILE A 198 -10.52 -0.62 -1.74
C ILE A 198 -9.83 -1.24 -2.96
N VAL A 199 -9.74 -2.58 -3.05
CA VAL A 199 -9.07 -3.24 -4.18
C VAL A 199 -9.82 -3.05 -5.50
N ILE A 200 -11.15 -2.92 -5.50
CA ILE A 200 -11.90 -2.58 -6.70
C ILE A 200 -11.81 -1.09 -7.01
N ALA A 201 -12.29 -0.25 -6.10
CA ALA A 201 -12.48 1.17 -6.37
C ALA A 201 -11.16 1.96 -6.26
N GLY A 202 -10.39 1.71 -5.20
CA GLY A 202 -9.15 2.41 -4.96
C GLY A 202 -8.04 2.02 -5.95
N TRP A 203 -7.94 0.74 -6.29
CA TRP A 203 -6.91 0.28 -7.23
C TRP A 203 -7.25 0.56 -8.70
N ALA A 204 -8.52 0.80 -9.06
CA ALA A 204 -8.90 1.19 -10.43
C ALA A 204 -8.25 2.51 -10.87
N ILE A 205 -7.84 3.35 -9.92
CA ILE A 205 -7.14 4.61 -10.20
C ILE A 205 -5.81 4.37 -10.94
N TYR A 206 -5.07 3.30 -10.59
CA TYR A 206 -3.75 3.03 -11.15
C TYR A 206 -3.78 2.64 -12.63
N PRO A 207 -4.59 1.67 -13.11
CA PRO A 207 -4.68 1.39 -14.54
C PRO A 207 -5.29 2.55 -15.34
N LEU A 208 -6.19 3.35 -14.76
CA LEU A 208 -6.68 4.56 -15.44
C LEU A 208 -5.55 5.57 -15.67
N GLY A 209 -4.78 5.87 -14.64
CA GLY A 209 -3.62 6.75 -14.78
C GLY A 209 -2.55 6.18 -15.72
N TYR A 210 -2.36 4.85 -15.74
CA TYR A 210 -1.48 4.19 -16.71
C TYR A 210 -1.91 4.45 -18.15
N VAL A 211 -3.23 4.34 -18.44
CA VAL A 211 -3.77 4.63 -19.78
C VAL A 211 -3.49 6.08 -20.15
N PHE A 212 -3.77 7.03 -19.27
CA PHE A 212 -3.53 8.45 -19.56
C PHE A 212 -2.05 8.77 -19.73
N ALA A 213 -1.17 8.20 -18.91
CA ALA A 213 0.27 8.48 -18.96
C ALA A 213 0.97 7.82 -20.16
N TYR A 214 0.67 6.53 -20.43
CA TYR A 214 1.51 5.72 -21.32
C TYR A 214 0.81 5.24 -22.61
N ILE A 215 -0.52 5.31 -22.71
CA ILE A 215 -1.26 4.91 -23.92
C ILE A 215 -1.70 6.13 -24.72
N THR A 216 -2.38 7.08 -24.05
CA THR A 216 -2.92 8.26 -24.73
C THR A 216 -1.98 9.47 -24.69
N ASN A 217 -0.95 9.44 -23.85
CA ASN A 217 -0.04 10.55 -23.59
C ASN A 217 -0.78 11.88 -23.31
N SER A 218 -1.90 11.81 -22.59
CA SER A 218 -2.78 12.95 -22.30
C SER A 218 -2.81 13.29 -20.80
N ALA A 219 -1.94 12.67 -19.98
CA ALA A 219 -1.87 12.96 -18.56
C ALA A 219 -1.26 14.36 -18.34
N ASP A 220 -1.89 15.13 -17.45
CA ASP A 220 -1.22 16.22 -16.75
C ASP A 220 -0.42 15.62 -15.59
N ASP A 221 0.90 15.79 -15.61
CA ASP A 221 1.82 15.16 -14.63
C ASP A 221 1.57 15.65 -13.21
N ASN A 222 1.21 16.90 -13.03
CA ASN A 222 0.91 17.45 -11.71
C ASN A 222 -0.38 16.86 -11.14
N LEU A 223 -1.43 16.82 -11.96
CA LEU A 223 -2.70 16.20 -11.58
C LEU A 223 -2.51 14.71 -11.31
N LEU A 224 -1.76 13.99 -12.14
CA LEU A 224 -1.49 12.57 -11.96
C LEU A 224 -0.72 12.29 -10.67
N ASN A 225 0.27 13.13 -10.35
CA ASN A 225 0.99 13.04 -9.07
C ASN A 225 0.06 13.23 -7.88
N ILE A 226 -0.82 14.25 -7.89
CA ILE A 226 -1.78 14.49 -6.80
C ILE A 226 -2.74 13.31 -6.65
N VAL A 227 -3.30 12.81 -7.75
CA VAL A 227 -4.25 11.69 -7.75
C VAL A 227 -3.59 10.42 -7.20
N TYR A 228 -2.40 10.07 -7.65
CA TYR A 228 -1.67 8.90 -7.13
C TYR A 228 -1.25 9.08 -5.66
N ASN A 229 -0.85 10.29 -5.26
CA ASN A 229 -0.53 10.60 -3.88
C ASN A 229 -1.73 10.36 -2.97
N MET A 230 -2.90 10.87 -3.35
CA MET A 230 -4.15 10.66 -2.59
C MET A 230 -4.61 9.21 -2.61
N ALA A 231 -4.48 8.52 -3.75
CA ALA A 231 -4.82 7.11 -3.86
C ALA A 231 -3.97 6.25 -2.92
N ASP A 232 -2.65 6.44 -2.92
CA ASP A 232 -1.75 5.71 -2.04
C ASP A 232 -2.02 5.99 -0.57
N PHE A 233 -2.27 7.26 -0.20
CA PHE A 233 -2.61 7.65 1.16
C PHE A 233 -3.86 6.90 1.65
N ILE A 234 -4.95 6.98 0.88
CA ILE A 234 -6.22 6.35 1.24
C ILE A 234 -6.08 4.82 1.22
N ASN A 235 -5.56 4.26 0.13
CA ASN A 235 -5.50 2.82 -0.06
C ASN A 235 -4.61 2.12 0.98
N LYS A 236 -3.52 2.73 1.43
CA LYS A 236 -2.61 2.11 2.39
C LYS A 236 -3.04 2.34 3.84
N ILE A 237 -3.39 3.58 4.20
CA ILE A 237 -3.77 3.91 5.58
C ILE A 237 -5.13 3.35 5.93
N ALA A 238 -6.17 3.58 5.09
CA ALA A 238 -7.50 3.06 5.35
C ALA A 238 -7.52 1.53 5.40
N PHE A 239 -6.74 0.86 4.54
CA PHE A 239 -6.61 -0.59 4.55
C PHE A 239 -6.09 -1.10 5.90
N GLY A 240 -5.03 -0.49 6.43
CA GLY A 240 -4.48 -0.83 7.74
C GLY A 240 -5.43 -0.52 8.90
N LEU A 241 -6.15 0.62 8.87
CA LEU A 241 -7.14 1.00 9.89
C LEU A 241 -8.35 0.06 9.92
N ILE A 242 -8.81 -0.42 8.78
CA ILE A 242 -9.87 -1.44 8.68
C ILE A 242 -9.44 -2.72 9.39
N ILE A 243 -8.21 -3.17 9.15
CA ILE A 243 -7.64 -4.36 9.81
C ILE A 243 -7.49 -4.14 11.32
N TRP A 244 -6.98 -2.98 11.74
CA TRP A 244 -6.83 -2.63 13.15
C TRP A 244 -8.18 -2.64 13.87
N THR A 245 -9.23 -2.06 13.27
CA THR A 245 -10.59 -2.05 13.84
C THR A 245 -11.10 -3.48 14.08
N ALA A 246 -10.95 -4.37 13.10
CA ALA A 246 -11.35 -5.77 13.23
C ALA A 246 -10.52 -6.50 14.31
N ALA A 247 -9.23 -6.25 14.37
CA ALA A 247 -8.33 -6.83 15.35
C ALA A 247 -8.71 -6.43 16.78
N MET A 248 -9.03 -5.14 17.00
CA MET A 248 -9.48 -4.62 18.28
C MET A 248 -10.81 -5.23 18.73
N GLN A 249 -11.80 -5.31 17.83
CA GLN A 249 -13.10 -5.91 18.12
C GLN A 249 -12.98 -7.39 18.48
N ASN A 250 -12.16 -8.15 17.74
CA ASN A 250 -11.89 -9.57 18.06
C ASN A 250 -11.17 -9.74 19.39
N THR A 251 -10.27 -8.83 19.74
CA THR A 251 -9.53 -8.87 21.03
C THR A 251 -10.47 -8.63 22.20
N THR A 252 -11.36 -7.64 22.12
CA THR A 252 -12.34 -7.29 23.16
C THR A 252 -13.35 -8.43 23.38
N THR A 253 -13.83 -9.04 22.30
CA THR A 253 -14.82 -10.15 22.38
C THR A 253 -14.21 -11.39 23.03
N ARG A 254 -12.90 -11.63 22.87
CA ARG A 254 -12.21 -12.79 23.47
C ARG A 254 -11.95 -12.62 24.98
N ASN A 255 -11.87 -11.39 25.45
CA ASN A 255 -11.61 -11.06 26.85
C ASN A 255 -12.89 -10.97 27.72
N ARG A 256 -14.05 -11.11 27.09
CA ARG A 256 -15.37 -11.25 27.75
C ARG A 256 -15.78 -12.72 27.78
#